data_84636bc6f93566d0d76ac6568b0eae18
#
_entry.id   84636bc6f93566d0d76ac6568b0eae18
#
_cell.length_a   1.000
_cell.length_b   1.000
_cell.length_c   1.000
_cell.angle_alpha   90.00
_cell.angle_beta   90.00
_cell.angle_gamma   90.00
#
_symmetry.space_group_name_H-M   'P 1'
#
loop_
_entity.id
_entity.type
_entity.pdbx_description
1 polymer ?
#
loop_
_entity_poly.entity_id
_entity_poly.type
_entity_poly.pdbx_seq_one_letter_code
_entity_poly.pdbx_strand_id
1 'polypeptide(L)'
;KEKETARRFAERLGISKLWQQCYRELSGGQQQRVLLARALCASGDLLLLDEPAAALDTEAANEMYELISSVNQDGTAVIMVTHDIKSALKYSNLILKIGNEIFFGTNEEFLQAISEGKESE
;
A
#
# COMPACT_ATOMS: atom_id res chain seq x y z
N LYS A 1 -18.14 -19.59 -3.08
CA LYS A 1 -17.50 -18.66 -4.00
C LYS A 1 -16.83 -17.49 -3.27
N GLU A 2 -17.58 -16.82 -2.42
CA GLU A 2 -17.04 -15.72 -1.61
C GLU A 2 -16.02 -16.21 -0.58
N LYS A 3 -16.27 -17.35 0.04
CA LYS A 3 -15.35 -17.97 0.99
C LYS A 3 -14.04 -18.38 0.32
N GLU A 4 -14.12 -18.85 -0.90
CA GLU A 4 -12.97 -19.26 -1.68
C GLU A 4 -12.09 -18.06 -2.02
N THR A 5 -12.71 -16.95 -2.40
CA THR A 5 -12.00 -15.70 -2.67
C THR A 5 -11.30 -15.19 -1.42
N ALA A 6 -11.99 -15.20 -0.29
CA ALA A 6 -11.43 -14.77 0.98
C ALA A 6 -10.23 -15.63 1.39
N ARG A 7 -10.32 -16.94 1.22
CA ARG A 7 -9.20 -17.86 1.52
C ARG A 7 -8.00 -17.60 0.65
N ARG A 8 -8.23 -17.38 -0.63
CA ARG A 8 -7.15 -17.10 -1.58
C ARG A 8 -6.38 -15.85 -1.19
N PHE A 9 -7.08 -14.78 -0.84
CA PHE A 9 -6.40 -13.55 -0.40
C PHE A 9 -5.74 -13.72 0.96
N ALA A 10 -6.37 -14.46 1.87
CA ALA A 10 -5.77 -14.75 3.17
C ALA A 10 -4.44 -15.50 3.03
N GLU A 11 -4.40 -16.48 2.16
CA GLU A 11 -3.17 -17.21 1.88
C GLU A 11 -2.12 -16.32 1.25
N ARG A 12 -2.51 -15.55 0.26
CA ARG A 12 -1.61 -14.64 -0.44
C ARG A 12 -0.98 -13.60 0.49
N LEU A 13 -1.76 -13.09 1.43
CA LEU A 13 -1.29 -12.08 2.37
C LEU A 13 -0.68 -12.67 3.64
N GLY A 14 -0.55 -14.00 3.71
CA GLY A 14 0.12 -14.67 4.82
C GLY A 14 -0.67 -14.66 6.12
N ILE A 15 -1.99 -14.56 6.05
CA ILE A 15 -2.86 -14.51 7.23
C ILE A 15 -3.82 -15.69 7.35
N SER A 16 -3.64 -16.73 6.54
CA SER A 16 -4.54 -17.88 6.56
C SER A 16 -4.60 -18.59 7.92
N LYS A 17 -3.50 -18.56 8.67
CA LYS A 17 -3.44 -19.18 10.00
C LYS A 17 -4.16 -18.36 11.07
N LEU A 18 -4.53 -17.12 10.76
CA LEU A 18 -5.16 -16.21 11.72
C LEU A 18 -6.69 -16.24 11.63
N TRP A 19 -7.22 -17.15 10.85
CA TRP A 19 -8.63 -17.20 10.50
C TRP A 19 -9.59 -17.19 11.69
N GLN A 20 -9.18 -17.80 12.80
CA GLN A 20 -10.03 -17.92 13.98
C GLN A 20 -9.65 -17.00 15.12
N GLN A 21 -8.66 -16.14 14.92
CA GLN A 21 -8.23 -15.21 15.94
C GLN A 21 -9.05 -13.92 15.90
N CYS A 22 -9.23 -13.32 17.07
CA CYS A 22 -9.85 -12.01 17.17
C CYS A 22 -8.92 -10.96 16.56
N TYR A 23 -9.49 -10.04 15.78
CA TYR A 23 -8.75 -8.96 15.14
C TYR A 23 -7.92 -8.17 16.15
N ARG A 24 -8.46 -7.90 17.32
CA ARG A 24 -7.77 -7.14 18.38
C ARG A 24 -6.52 -7.82 18.93
N GLU A 25 -6.42 -9.13 18.78
CA GLU A 25 -5.28 -9.90 19.24
C GLU A 25 -4.14 -9.96 18.25
N LEU A 26 -4.37 -9.46 17.02
CA LEU A 26 -3.37 -9.50 15.97
C LEU A 26 -2.36 -8.37 16.14
N SER A 27 -1.15 -8.60 15.64
CA SER A 27 -0.14 -7.54 15.57
C SER A 27 -0.60 -6.44 14.60
N GLY A 28 0.05 -5.26 14.66
CA GLY A 28 -0.27 -4.16 13.73
C GLY A 28 -0.15 -4.58 12.28
N GLY A 29 0.93 -5.27 11.94
CA GLY A 29 1.13 -5.76 10.58
C GLY A 29 0.09 -6.77 10.16
N GLN A 30 -0.28 -7.68 11.05
CA GLN A 30 -1.33 -8.66 10.78
C GLN A 30 -2.68 -7.98 10.58
N GLN A 31 -3.00 -6.98 11.40
CA GLN A 31 -4.24 -6.21 11.26
C GLN A 31 -4.29 -5.51 9.91
N GLN A 32 -3.20 -4.91 9.48
CA GLN A 32 -3.14 -4.23 8.18
C GLN A 32 -3.32 -5.23 7.03
N ARG A 33 -2.76 -6.42 7.14
CA ARG A 33 -2.95 -7.45 6.12
C ARG A 33 -4.39 -7.93 6.04
N VAL A 34 -5.08 -8.02 7.19
CA VAL A 34 -6.51 -8.37 7.21
C VAL A 34 -7.33 -7.28 6.51
N LEU A 35 -7.04 -6.02 6.79
CA LEU A 35 -7.73 -4.90 6.13
C LEU A 35 -7.49 -4.89 4.62
N LEU A 36 -6.27 -5.18 4.21
CA LEU A 36 -5.93 -5.28 2.79
C LEU A 36 -6.69 -6.42 2.12
N ALA A 37 -6.74 -7.59 2.75
CA ALA A 37 -7.48 -8.74 2.25
C ALA A 37 -8.96 -8.41 2.11
N ARG A 38 -9.52 -7.73 3.11
CA ARG A 38 -10.92 -7.31 3.09
C ARG A 38 -11.22 -6.39 1.90
N ALA A 39 -10.36 -5.43 1.67
CA ALA A 39 -10.52 -4.50 0.54
C ALA A 39 -10.45 -5.24 -0.80
N LEU A 40 -9.50 -6.16 -0.94
CA LEU A 40 -9.35 -6.94 -2.16
C LEU A 40 -10.53 -7.87 -2.42
N CYS A 41 -11.14 -8.40 -1.38
CA CYS A 41 -12.34 -9.23 -1.52
C CYS A 41 -13.54 -8.40 -2.01
N ALA A 42 -13.59 -7.13 -1.62
CA ALA A 42 -14.68 -6.24 -2.04
C ALA A 42 -14.52 -5.82 -3.51
N SER A 43 -13.31 -5.54 -3.94
CA SER A 43 -13.02 -5.20 -5.34
C SER A 43 -11.56 -5.47 -5.62
N GLY A 44 -11.29 -6.22 -6.68
CA GLY A 44 -9.92 -6.49 -7.12
C GLY A 44 -9.41 -5.51 -8.17
N ASP A 45 -10.21 -4.53 -8.56
CA ASP A 45 -9.86 -3.61 -9.65
C ASP A 45 -9.11 -2.38 -9.16
N LEU A 46 -9.52 -1.82 -8.04
CA LEU A 46 -8.95 -0.59 -7.50
C LEU A 46 -8.83 -0.68 -5.99
N LEU A 47 -7.68 -0.30 -5.48
CA LEU A 47 -7.37 -0.29 -4.06
C LEU A 47 -6.98 1.12 -3.64
N LEU A 48 -7.69 1.67 -2.67
CA LEU A 48 -7.38 2.98 -2.09
C LEU A 48 -6.82 2.77 -0.69
N LEU A 49 -5.62 3.27 -0.46
CA LEU A 49 -4.92 3.07 0.81
C LEU A 49 -4.50 4.42 1.39
N ASP A 50 -4.78 4.61 2.66
CA ASP A 50 -4.39 5.81 3.39
C ASP A 50 -3.38 5.42 4.47
N GLU A 51 -2.12 5.82 4.28
CA GLU A 51 -1.02 5.55 5.21
C GLU A 51 -0.97 4.07 5.65
N PRO A 52 -0.87 3.12 4.70
CA PRO A 52 -1.02 1.70 5.04
C PRO A 52 0.07 1.13 5.95
N ALA A 53 1.19 1.83 6.08
CA ALA A 53 2.32 1.35 6.88
C ALA A 53 2.69 2.29 8.03
N ALA A 54 1.86 3.30 8.33
CA ALA A 54 2.21 4.37 9.27
C ALA A 54 2.49 3.87 10.70
N ALA A 55 1.78 2.84 11.15
CA ALA A 55 1.91 2.33 12.52
C ALA A 55 2.85 1.12 12.63
N LEU A 56 3.56 0.80 11.55
CA LEU A 56 4.40 -0.39 11.49
C LEU A 56 5.87 -0.03 11.68
N ASP A 57 6.65 -0.97 12.24
CA ASP A 57 8.10 -0.80 12.25
C ASP A 57 8.65 -0.92 10.82
N THR A 58 9.92 -0.62 10.64
CA THR A 58 10.55 -0.58 9.31
C THR A 58 10.40 -1.88 8.54
N GLU A 59 10.64 -3.01 9.20
CA GLU A 59 10.55 -4.31 8.53
C GLU A 59 9.12 -4.63 8.10
N ALA A 60 8.16 -4.45 9.02
CA ALA A 60 6.75 -4.70 8.71
C ALA A 60 6.23 -3.74 7.64
N ALA A 61 6.69 -2.50 7.66
CA ALA A 61 6.32 -1.51 6.65
C ALA A 61 6.82 -1.93 5.27
N ASN A 62 8.07 -2.36 5.18
CA ASN A 62 8.64 -2.83 3.91
C ASN A 62 7.88 -4.04 3.38
N GLU A 63 7.55 -4.98 4.24
CA GLU A 63 6.76 -6.15 3.87
C GLU A 63 5.37 -5.75 3.35
N MET A 64 4.75 -4.77 3.99
CA MET A 64 3.44 -4.27 3.56
C MET A 64 3.53 -3.64 2.17
N TYR A 65 4.52 -2.81 1.93
CA TYR A 65 4.70 -2.20 0.61
C TYR A 65 4.98 -3.24 -0.47
N GLU A 66 5.76 -4.28 -0.15
CA GLU A 66 6.01 -5.37 -1.09
C GLU A 66 4.72 -6.11 -1.45
N LEU A 67 3.85 -6.34 -0.47
CA LEU A 67 2.54 -6.95 -0.71
C LEU A 67 1.68 -6.08 -1.61
N ILE A 68 1.63 -4.78 -1.35
CA ILE A 68 0.87 -3.82 -2.15
C ILE A 68 1.40 -3.80 -3.59
N SER A 69 2.71 -3.80 -3.75
CA SER A 69 3.35 -3.84 -5.06
C SER A 69 2.97 -5.11 -5.82
N SER A 70 3.00 -6.25 -5.14
CA SER A 70 2.62 -7.54 -5.71
C SER A 70 1.16 -7.53 -6.20
N VAL A 71 0.26 -6.96 -5.42
CA VAL A 71 -1.16 -6.82 -5.78
C VAL A 71 -1.31 -5.95 -7.03
N ASN A 72 -0.55 -4.86 -7.10
CA ASN A 72 -0.56 -3.98 -8.26
C ASN A 72 -0.06 -4.69 -9.52
N GLN A 73 1.02 -5.46 -9.40
CA GLN A 73 1.58 -6.21 -10.52
C GLN A 73 0.60 -7.23 -11.07
N ASP A 74 -0.31 -7.72 -10.26
CA ASP A 74 -1.32 -8.68 -10.68
C ASP A 74 -2.57 -8.02 -11.30
N GLY A 75 -2.55 -6.72 -11.49
CA GLY A 75 -3.57 -6.02 -12.23
C GLY A 75 -4.50 -5.13 -11.43
N THR A 76 -4.31 -5.03 -10.10
CA THR A 76 -5.09 -4.13 -9.28
C THR A 76 -4.47 -2.73 -9.33
N ALA A 77 -5.24 -1.72 -9.71
CA ALA A 77 -4.77 -0.34 -9.64
C ALA A 77 -4.73 0.09 -8.17
N VAL A 78 -3.65 0.77 -7.78
CA VAL A 78 -3.47 1.19 -6.39
C VAL A 78 -3.26 2.69 -6.32
N ILE A 79 -4.03 3.35 -5.47
CA ILE A 79 -3.82 4.75 -5.12
C ILE A 79 -3.51 4.78 -3.63
N MET A 80 -2.36 5.32 -3.28
CA MET A 80 -1.89 5.31 -1.90
C MET A 80 -1.56 6.74 -1.47
N VAL A 81 -2.06 7.12 -0.29
CA VAL A 81 -1.69 8.39 0.34
C VAL A 81 -0.64 8.10 1.38
N THR A 82 0.48 8.82 1.33
CA THR A 82 1.56 8.63 2.29
C THR A 82 2.38 9.91 2.46
N HIS A 83 2.98 10.08 3.61
CA HIS A 83 3.97 11.12 3.87
C HIS A 83 5.41 10.61 3.64
N ASP A 84 5.56 9.32 3.43
CA ASP A 84 6.87 8.70 3.24
C ASP A 84 7.28 8.80 1.78
N ILE A 85 7.97 9.88 1.44
CA ILE A 85 8.43 10.16 0.09
C ILE A 85 9.34 9.04 -0.43
N LYS A 86 10.19 8.52 0.44
CA LYS A 86 11.13 7.45 0.09
C LYS A 86 10.43 6.20 -0.40
N SER A 87 9.42 5.76 0.35
CA SER A 87 8.62 4.60 -0.03
C SER A 87 7.77 4.88 -1.26
N ALA A 88 7.22 6.10 -1.35
CA ALA A 88 6.46 6.50 -2.54
C ALA A 88 7.31 6.39 -3.80
N LEU A 89 8.54 6.89 -3.76
CA LEU A 89 9.46 6.81 -4.90
C LEU A 89 9.86 5.38 -5.24
N LYS A 90 10.00 4.53 -4.23
CA LYS A 90 10.42 3.15 -4.44
C LYS A 90 9.32 2.28 -5.04
N TYR A 91 8.09 2.46 -4.60
CA TYR A 91 7.01 1.51 -4.89
C TYR A 91 5.94 2.02 -5.86
N SER A 92 5.93 3.30 -6.21
CA SER A 92 4.92 3.83 -7.11
C SER A 92 5.49 4.10 -8.51
N ASN A 93 4.58 4.32 -9.46
CA ASN A 93 4.91 4.71 -10.85
C ASN A 93 4.72 6.20 -11.04
N LEU A 94 3.68 6.74 -10.44
CA LEU A 94 3.27 8.14 -10.58
C LEU A 94 3.17 8.77 -9.20
N ILE A 95 3.49 10.05 -9.13
CA ILE A 95 3.42 10.82 -7.90
C ILE A 95 2.53 12.04 -8.11
N LEU A 96 1.59 12.20 -7.19
CA LEU A 96 0.82 13.43 -7.06
C LEU A 96 1.19 14.03 -5.71
N LYS A 97 1.93 15.12 -5.73
CA LYS A 97 2.27 15.85 -4.51
C LYS A 97 1.33 17.03 -4.35
N ILE A 98 0.73 17.12 -3.18
CA ILE A 98 -0.18 18.21 -2.84
C ILE A 98 0.47 19.04 -1.74
N GLY A 99 0.68 20.32 -2.01
CA GLY A 99 1.32 21.26 -1.10
C GLY A 99 1.04 22.68 -1.60
N ASN A 100 1.98 23.58 -1.39
CA ASN A 100 1.86 24.95 -1.90
C ASN A 100 1.72 24.97 -3.42
N GLU A 101 2.41 24.07 -4.09
CA GLU A 101 2.25 23.82 -5.51
C GLU A 101 1.90 22.35 -5.71
N ILE A 102 1.10 22.07 -6.71
CA ILE A 102 0.71 20.69 -7.03
C ILE A 102 1.64 20.18 -8.11
N PHE A 103 2.21 19.00 -7.85
CA PHE A 103 3.01 18.28 -8.84
C PHE A 103 2.30 16.98 -9.20
N PHE A 104 2.26 16.64 -10.48
CA PHE A 104 1.82 15.34 -10.95
C PHE A 104 2.72 14.86 -12.08
N GLY A 105 3.27 13.67 -11.93
CA GLY A 105 4.14 13.10 -12.96
C GLY A 105 4.75 11.78 -12.53
N THR A 106 5.70 11.32 -13.34
CA THR A 106 6.44 10.09 -13.04
C THR A 106 7.42 10.32 -11.90
N ASN A 107 7.91 9.20 -11.34
CA ASN A 107 8.95 9.26 -10.31
C ASN A 107 10.19 10.00 -10.79
N GLU A 108 10.57 9.79 -12.05
CA GLU A 108 11.73 10.45 -12.64
C GLU A 108 11.51 11.96 -12.74
N GLU A 109 10.33 12.37 -13.20
CA GLU A 109 9.98 13.78 -13.29
C GLU A 109 9.95 14.44 -11.92
N PHE A 110 9.49 13.71 -10.90
CA PHE A 110 9.46 14.22 -9.53
C PHE A 110 10.87 14.42 -8.98
N LEU A 111 11.77 13.46 -9.20
CA LEU A 111 13.17 13.58 -8.78
C LEU A 111 13.86 14.75 -9.46
N GLN A 112 13.59 14.96 -10.74
CA GLN A 112 14.12 16.07 -11.48
C GLN A 112 13.62 17.41 -10.92
N ALA A 113 12.34 17.49 -10.60
CA ALA A 113 11.74 18.69 -10.03
C ALA A 113 12.38 19.05 -8.68
N ILE A 114 12.66 18.05 -7.85
CA ILE A 114 13.35 18.24 -6.57
C ILE A 114 14.76 18.76 -6.80
N SER A 115 15.50 18.18 -7.73
CA SER A 115 16.87 18.57 -8.00
C SER A 115 16.99 19.98 -8.57
N GLU A 116 15.93 20.44 -9.24
CA GLU A 116 15.86 21.82 -9.75
C GLU A 116 15.36 22.83 -8.70
N GLY A 117 15.06 22.35 -7.49
CA GLY A 117 14.57 23.20 -6.41
C GLY A 117 13.12 23.62 -6.52
N LYS A 118 12.36 23.00 -7.42
CA LYS A 118 10.95 23.32 -7.62
C LYS A 118 10.03 22.68 -6.58
N GLU A 119 10.52 21.63 -5.92
CA GLU A 119 9.81 20.92 -4.89
C GLU A 119 10.65 20.86 -3.63
N SER A 120 10.77 22.00 -2.96
CA SER A 120 11.69 22.18 -1.83
C SER A 120 11.18 21.66 -0.49
N GLU A 121 10.02 21.05 -0.47
CA GLU A 121 9.48 20.46 0.75
C GLU A 121 9.55 18.93 0.71
#